data_2851ff1ec9ae75bb741de68a334918a6
#
_entry.id   2851ff1ec9ae75bb741de68a334918a6
#
_cell.length_a   1.000
_cell.length_b   1.000
_cell.length_c   1.000
_cell.angle_alpha   90.00
_cell.angle_beta   90.00
_cell.angle_gamma   90.00
#
_symmetry.space_group_name_H-M   'P 1'
#
loop_
_entity.id
_entity.type
_entity.pdbx_description
1 polymer ?
#
loop_
_entity_poly.entity_id
_entity_poly.type
_entity_poly.pdbx_seq_one_letter_code
_entity_poly.pdbx_strand_id
1 'polypeptide(L)'
;SSLLLVLSSCSEDGLHALVQSMSTRDKVAQLLVAHHYNPEIDSLVTRDHIGGVIVMVSTLEEVNTLIPRLKAESQIPLFTCIDAEWGAQMRLREDFKRLPYACEIESVEQAYEVGYKIGQEVDSLGLAVNLAPVCDVNTNPDNPVIGFRAFGDNVQKVSDFASAYAKGLKAAGVGACAKHFPGHGDTSVDSHKGLPVVAHDRA
;
A
#
# COMPACT_ATOMS: atom_id res chain seq x y z
N SER A 1 -31.35 6.27 -3.48
CA SER A 1 -32.00 4.98 -3.84
C SER A 1 -31.46 4.32 -5.12
N SER A 2 -30.46 4.94 -5.80
CA SER A 2 -29.94 4.42 -7.09
C SER A 2 -28.55 3.79 -7.01
N LEU A 3 -27.87 3.86 -5.85
CA LEU A 3 -26.49 3.40 -5.72
C LEU A 3 -26.33 1.91 -5.36
N LEU A 4 -27.40 1.27 -4.86
CA LEU A 4 -27.36 -0.16 -4.52
C LEU A 4 -27.31 -1.10 -5.73
N LEU A 5 -27.52 -0.59 -6.93
CA LEU A 5 -27.52 -1.40 -8.18
C LEU A 5 -26.12 -1.59 -8.78
N VAL A 6 -25.10 -0.84 -8.34
CA VAL A 6 -23.73 -0.89 -8.91
C VAL A 6 -22.90 -2.04 -8.32
N LEU A 7 -23.26 -2.55 -7.15
CA LEU A 7 -22.50 -3.63 -6.49
C LEU A 7 -22.79 -5.04 -7.02
N SER A 8 -23.75 -5.21 -7.93
CA SER A 8 -24.09 -6.55 -8.45
C SER A 8 -23.44 -6.92 -9.77
N SER A 9 -22.65 -6.03 -10.38
CA SER A 9 -21.90 -6.37 -11.59
C SER A 9 -20.48 -5.81 -11.54
N CYS A 10 -19.56 -6.54 -10.95
CA CYS A 10 -18.13 -6.43 -11.24
C CYS A 10 -17.81 -6.92 -12.66
N SER A 11 -18.68 -6.63 -13.65
CA SER A 11 -18.36 -6.81 -15.06
C SER A 11 -17.54 -5.62 -15.54
N GLU A 12 -16.63 -5.84 -16.46
CA GLU A 12 -15.88 -4.75 -17.12
C GLU A 12 -16.82 -3.67 -17.67
N ASP A 13 -18.00 -4.07 -18.17
CA ASP A 13 -19.04 -3.18 -18.67
C ASP A 13 -19.62 -2.26 -17.58
N GLY A 14 -19.84 -2.77 -16.36
CA GLY A 14 -20.34 -1.97 -15.23
C GLY A 14 -19.34 -0.93 -14.76
N LEU A 15 -18.06 -1.30 -14.69
CA LEU A 15 -16.98 -0.39 -14.32
C LEU A 15 -16.78 0.70 -15.39
N HIS A 16 -16.81 0.30 -16.66
CA HIS A 16 -16.71 1.24 -17.77
C HIS A 16 -17.87 2.24 -17.78
N ALA A 17 -19.10 1.78 -17.57
CA ALA A 17 -20.27 2.65 -17.47
C ALA A 17 -20.16 3.65 -16.30
N LEU A 18 -19.67 3.21 -15.13
CA LEU A 18 -19.41 4.08 -13.99
C LEU A 18 -18.43 5.18 -14.37
N VAL A 19 -17.26 4.81 -14.93
CA VAL A 19 -16.23 5.79 -15.33
C VAL A 19 -16.76 6.76 -16.39
N GLN A 20 -17.59 6.31 -17.33
CA GLN A 20 -18.19 7.18 -18.35
C GLN A 20 -19.18 8.17 -17.73
N SER A 21 -19.90 7.80 -16.69
CA SER A 21 -20.87 8.68 -16.01
C SER A 21 -20.24 9.74 -15.12
N MET A 22 -18.95 9.56 -14.73
CA MET A 22 -18.24 10.49 -13.86
C MET A 22 -17.86 11.80 -14.57
N SER A 23 -17.94 12.91 -13.83
CA SER A 23 -17.36 14.17 -14.27
C SER A 23 -15.83 14.09 -14.36
N THR A 24 -15.21 15.00 -15.12
CA THR A 24 -13.74 15.11 -15.18
C THR A 24 -13.15 15.37 -13.79
N ARG A 25 -13.84 16.18 -12.96
CA ARG A 25 -13.42 16.46 -11.58
C ARG A 25 -13.39 15.18 -10.75
N ASP A 26 -14.45 14.37 -10.81
CA ASP A 26 -14.50 13.11 -10.04
C ASP A 26 -13.45 12.11 -10.55
N LYS A 27 -13.23 12.01 -11.85
CA LYS A 27 -12.17 11.17 -12.42
C LYS A 27 -10.79 11.56 -11.90
N VAL A 28 -10.48 12.85 -11.81
CA VAL A 28 -9.21 13.35 -11.26
C VAL A 28 -9.15 13.07 -9.75
N ALA A 29 -10.24 13.32 -9.02
CA ALA A 29 -10.30 13.06 -7.58
C ALA A 29 -10.05 11.58 -7.24
N GLN A 30 -10.54 10.66 -8.07
CA GLN A 30 -10.31 9.21 -7.89
C GLN A 30 -8.83 8.80 -8.06
N LEU A 31 -7.96 9.64 -8.60
CA LEU A 31 -6.51 9.40 -8.67
C LEU A 31 -5.76 9.89 -7.42
N LEU A 32 -6.45 10.54 -6.48
CA LEU A 32 -5.85 11.13 -5.30
C LEU A 32 -6.05 10.24 -4.07
N VAL A 33 -4.99 10.11 -3.28
CA VAL A 33 -4.99 9.44 -1.97
C VAL A 33 -4.53 10.45 -0.93
N ALA A 34 -5.35 10.68 0.10
CA ALA A 34 -5.01 11.57 1.21
C ALA A 34 -4.61 10.76 2.45
N HIS A 35 -3.77 11.33 3.31
CA HIS A 35 -3.49 10.72 4.61
C HIS A 35 -4.67 10.92 5.58
N HIS A 36 -4.91 9.91 6.42
CA HIS A 36 -6.08 9.82 7.29
C HIS A 36 -6.22 10.99 8.30
N TYR A 37 -5.12 11.59 8.74
CA TYR A 37 -5.12 12.73 9.66
C TYR A 37 -5.21 14.10 8.97
N ASN A 38 -5.56 14.14 7.67
CA ASN A 38 -5.86 15.41 7.00
C ASN A 38 -7.09 16.04 7.66
N PRO A 39 -7.04 17.31 8.13
CA PRO A 39 -8.15 17.94 8.81
C PRO A 39 -9.43 18.06 7.96
N GLU A 40 -9.29 17.98 6.64
CA GLU A 40 -10.41 18.02 5.67
C GLU A 40 -10.82 16.63 5.18
N ILE A 41 -10.34 15.53 5.79
CA ILE A 41 -10.53 14.17 5.26
C ILE A 41 -12.01 13.85 4.99
N ASP A 42 -12.91 14.27 5.86
CA ASP A 42 -14.34 14.06 5.70
C ASP A 42 -14.87 14.76 4.44
N SER A 43 -14.50 16.04 4.24
CA SER A 43 -14.88 16.81 3.05
C SER A 43 -14.26 16.22 1.77
N LEU A 44 -13.01 15.78 1.83
CA LEU A 44 -12.34 15.18 0.69
C LEU A 44 -13.04 13.89 0.23
N VAL A 45 -13.52 13.07 1.18
CA VAL A 45 -14.24 11.83 0.88
C VAL A 45 -15.68 12.11 0.42
N THR A 46 -16.43 12.94 1.18
CA THR A 46 -17.88 13.08 0.97
C THR A 46 -18.26 14.09 -0.10
N ARG A 47 -17.52 15.20 -0.23
CA ARG A 47 -17.79 16.27 -1.17
C ARG A 47 -16.93 16.20 -2.44
N ASP A 48 -15.62 15.93 -2.25
CA ASP A 48 -14.66 15.97 -3.35
C ASP A 48 -14.42 14.58 -3.97
N HIS A 49 -14.97 13.52 -3.38
CA HIS A 49 -14.96 12.13 -3.85
C HIS A 49 -13.56 11.59 -4.18
N ILE A 50 -12.56 11.87 -3.31
CA ILE A 50 -11.20 11.33 -3.51
C ILE A 50 -11.20 9.80 -3.59
N GLY A 51 -10.23 9.26 -4.35
CA GLY A 51 -10.12 7.83 -4.61
C GLY A 51 -9.70 7.01 -3.41
N GLY A 52 -8.91 7.58 -2.47
CA GLY A 52 -8.41 6.76 -1.38
C GLY A 52 -7.88 7.50 -0.16
N VAL A 53 -7.62 6.68 0.87
CA VAL A 53 -7.04 7.13 2.14
C VAL A 53 -5.88 6.20 2.52
N ILE A 54 -4.74 6.80 2.90
CA ILE A 54 -3.60 6.09 3.46
C ILE A 54 -3.54 6.27 4.97
N VAL A 55 -3.41 5.16 5.70
CA VAL A 55 -3.16 5.17 7.14
C VAL A 55 -1.67 5.41 7.40
N MET A 56 -1.38 6.46 8.14
CA MET A 56 -0.06 6.82 8.64
C MET A 56 0.05 6.42 10.14
N VAL A 57 0.96 7.04 10.89
CA VAL A 57 1.09 6.76 12.33
C VAL A 57 -0.22 7.08 13.03
N SER A 58 -0.78 6.11 13.76
CA SER A 58 -2.10 6.16 14.39
C SER A 58 -2.21 5.15 15.53
N THR A 59 -3.40 5.03 16.11
CA THR A 59 -3.80 3.99 17.05
C THR A 59 -4.83 3.05 16.43
N LEU A 60 -4.95 1.85 16.98
CA LEU A 60 -5.96 0.87 16.55
C LEU A 60 -7.39 1.42 16.72
N GLU A 61 -7.65 2.15 17.82
CA GLU A 61 -8.96 2.76 18.10
C GLU A 61 -9.33 3.78 17.03
N GLU A 62 -8.39 4.65 16.66
CA GLU A 62 -8.59 5.67 15.63
C GLU A 62 -8.87 5.04 14.27
N VAL A 63 -8.07 4.07 13.85
CA VAL A 63 -8.24 3.38 12.56
C VAL A 63 -9.57 2.64 12.49
N ASN A 64 -9.92 1.89 13.55
CA ASN A 64 -11.17 1.13 13.63
C ASN A 64 -12.42 2.01 13.67
N THR A 65 -12.30 3.25 14.08
CA THR A 65 -13.39 4.22 14.07
C THR A 65 -13.50 4.94 12.74
N LEU A 66 -12.37 5.42 12.24
CA LEU A 66 -12.32 6.31 11.06
C LEU A 66 -12.56 5.55 9.75
N ILE A 67 -11.87 4.44 9.51
CA ILE A 67 -11.90 3.75 8.22
C ILE A 67 -13.30 3.20 7.87
N PRO A 68 -14.02 2.50 8.78
CA PRO A 68 -15.39 2.07 8.48
C PRO A 68 -16.34 3.24 8.21
N ARG A 69 -16.21 4.35 8.94
CA ARG A 69 -17.03 5.54 8.75
C ARG A 69 -16.78 6.17 7.38
N LEU A 70 -15.54 6.43 6.99
CA LEU A 70 -15.21 7.00 5.69
C LEU A 70 -15.67 6.11 4.53
N LYS A 71 -15.54 4.79 4.68
CA LYS A 71 -16.04 3.83 3.68
C LYS A 71 -17.56 3.88 3.54
N ALA A 72 -18.28 4.04 4.65
CA ALA A 72 -19.75 4.12 4.63
C ALA A 72 -20.27 5.45 4.03
N GLU A 73 -19.52 6.52 4.19
CA GLU A 73 -19.86 7.87 3.70
C GLU A 73 -19.41 8.09 2.24
N SER A 74 -18.49 7.28 1.73
CA SER A 74 -17.98 7.39 0.36
C SER A 74 -19.02 6.94 -0.67
N GLN A 75 -19.21 7.74 -1.72
CA GLN A 75 -20.12 7.42 -2.83
C GLN A 75 -19.53 6.35 -3.78
N ILE A 76 -18.24 6.34 -3.95
CA ILE A 76 -17.50 5.35 -4.72
C ILE A 76 -16.65 4.55 -3.72
N PRO A 77 -16.52 3.22 -3.86
CA PRO A 77 -15.72 2.42 -2.93
C PRO A 77 -14.34 3.00 -2.71
N LEU A 78 -14.04 3.36 -1.47
CA LEU A 78 -12.81 4.05 -1.08
C LEU A 78 -11.63 3.09 -1.09
N PHE A 79 -10.57 3.42 -1.84
CA PHE A 79 -9.29 2.74 -1.77
C PHE A 79 -8.62 3.04 -0.43
N THR A 80 -8.29 2.02 0.34
CA THR A 80 -7.65 2.18 1.65
C THR A 80 -6.34 1.44 1.70
N CYS A 81 -5.26 2.11 2.10
CA CYS A 81 -3.93 1.51 2.10
C CYS A 81 -3.09 1.92 3.32
N ILE A 82 -2.00 1.20 3.52
CA ILE A 82 -1.04 1.40 4.59
C ILE A 82 0.36 1.02 4.13
N ASP A 83 1.40 1.66 4.66
CA ASP A 83 2.76 1.12 4.64
C ASP A 83 2.95 0.21 5.85
N ALA A 84 2.94 -1.09 5.63
CA ALA A 84 3.16 -2.10 6.65
C ALA A 84 4.21 -3.13 6.18
N GLU A 85 5.42 -2.66 5.88
CA GLU A 85 6.51 -3.48 5.30
C GLU A 85 6.95 -4.61 6.24
N TRP A 86 6.92 -4.36 7.56
CA TRP A 86 7.20 -5.34 8.62
C TRP A 86 6.04 -5.47 9.61
N GLY A 87 4.80 -5.36 9.10
CA GLY A 87 3.57 -5.45 9.86
C GLY A 87 2.94 -4.10 10.18
N ALA A 88 1.71 -4.16 10.68
CA ALA A 88 0.95 -2.98 11.07
C ALA A 88 1.66 -2.16 12.17
N GLN A 89 2.56 -2.77 12.93
CA GLN A 89 3.42 -2.13 13.93
C GLN A 89 4.22 -0.96 13.37
N MET A 90 4.51 -0.95 12.06
CA MET A 90 5.18 0.17 11.40
C MET A 90 4.40 1.50 11.61
N ARG A 91 3.08 1.43 11.69
CA ARG A 91 2.17 2.58 11.84
C ARG A 91 1.44 2.59 13.18
N LEU A 92 1.02 1.44 13.68
CA LEU A 92 0.29 1.25 14.94
C LEU A 92 1.22 0.60 15.98
N ARG A 93 2.14 1.38 16.53
CA ARG A 93 3.31 0.91 17.29
C ARG A 93 2.97 0.21 18.60
N GLU A 94 1.91 0.66 19.27
CA GLU A 94 1.49 0.16 20.58
C GLU A 94 0.60 -1.09 20.45
N ASP A 95 -0.05 -1.27 19.30
CA ASP A 95 -1.12 -2.25 19.12
C ASP A 95 -0.65 -3.56 18.48
N PHE A 96 0.45 -3.51 17.73
CA PHE A 96 0.99 -4.65 17.00
C PHE A 96 2.45 -4.92 17.33
N LYS A 97 2.85 -6.19 17.20
CA LYS A 97 4.26 -6.60 17.33
C LYS A 97 4.96 -6.50 15.99
N ARG A 98 6.22 -6.08 16.00
CA ARG A 98 7.06 -6.08 14.81
C ARG A 98 7.23 -7.50 14.26
N LEU A 99 6.97 -7.66 12.99
CA LEU A 99 7.36 -8.83 12.21
C LEU A 99 8.77 -8.62 11.61
N PRO A 100 9.42 -9.67 11.05
CA PRO A 100 10.76 -9.53 10.49
C PRO A 100 10.88 -8.42 9.45
N TYR A 101 12.00 -7.71 9.47
CA TYR A 101 12.40 -6.86 8.36
C TYR A 101 12.72 -7.72 7.13
N ALA A 102 12.66 -7.16 5.93
CA ALA A 102 12.95 -7.90 4.70
C ALA A 102 14.35 -8.54 4.71
N CYS A 103 15.36 -7.84 5.25
CA CYS A 103 16.73 -8.39 5.37
C CYS A 103 16.85 -9.57 6.35
N GLU A 104 15.90 -9.73 7.28
CA GLU A 104 15.86 -10.83 8.28
C GLU A 104 15.16 -12.08 7.74
N ILE A 105 14.59 -12.01 6.54
CA ILE A 105 13.88 -13.14 5.91
C ILE A 105 14.90 -14.02 5.18
N GLU A 106 14.92 -15.30 5.52
CA GLU A 106 15.97 -16.22 5.10
C GLU A 106 15.53 -17.19 3.99
N SER A 107 14.21 -17.38 3.80
CA SER A 107 13.69 -18.29 2.75
C SER A 107 12.45 -17.75 2.05
N VAL A 108 12.16 -18.30 0.88
CA VAL A 108 10.95 -17.96 0.07
C VAL A 108 9.68 -18.33 0.85
N GLU A 109 9.69 -19.45 1.55
CA GLU A 109 8.58 -19.91 2.38
C GLU A 109 8.33 -18.94 3.53
N GLN A 110 9.39 -18.49 4.21
CA GLN A 110 9.29 -17.48 5.28
C GLN A 110 8.77 -16.14 4.73
N ALA A 111 9.19 -15.73 3.53
CA ALA A 111 8.69 -14.52 2.88
C ALA A 111 7.16 -14.61 2.65
N TYR A 112 6.66 -15.75 2.20
CA TYR A 112 5.24 -15.99 2.05
C TYR A 112 4.51 -15.93 3.39
N GLU A 113 5.01 -16.61 4.43
CA GLU A 113 4.39 -16.64 5.75
C GLU A 113 4.33 -15.25 6.40
N VAL A 114 5.42 -14.46 6.28
CA VAL A 114 5.47 -13.08 6.78
C VAL A 114 4.45 -12.22 6.02
N GLY A 115 4.43 -12.31 4.69
CA GLY A 115 3.44 -11.61 3.87
C GLY A 115 2.00 -11.98 4.23
N TYR A 116 1.72 -13.25 4.49
CA TYR A 116 0.40 -13.72 4.90
C TYR A 116 -0.02 -13.15 6.27
N LYS A 117 0.88 -13.20 7.27
CA LYS A 117 0.63 -12.62 8.61
C LYS A 117 0.38 -11.12 8.55
N ILE A 118 1.20 -10.40 7.78
CA ILE A 118 1.00 -8.96 7.58
C ILE A 118 -0.34 -8.69 6.88
N GLY A 119 -0.69 -9.52 5.89
CA GLY A 119 -1.99 -9.42 5.24
C GLY A 119 -3.15 -9.60 6.21
N GLN A 120 -3.08 -10.55 7.14
CA GLN A 120 -4.08 -10.73 8.20
C GLN A 120 -4.20 -9.49 9.11
N GLU A 121 -3.08 -8.87 9.49
CA GLU A 121 -3.09 -7.63 10.28
C GLU A 121 -3.78 -6.50 9.49
N VAL A 122 -3.41 -6.30 8.22
CA VAL A 122 -3.97 -5.23 7.35
C VAL A 122 -5.45 -5.47 7.07
N ASP A 123 -5.87 -6.71 6.83
CA ASP A 123 -7.28 -7.08 6.65
C ASP A 123 -8.09 -6.81 7.93
N SER A 124 -7.55 -7.12 9.11
CA SER A 124 -8.19 -6.85 10.39
C SER A 124 -8.46 -5.36 10.66
N LEU A 125 -7.68 -4.48 10.03
CA LEU A 125 -7.88 -3.03 10.05
C LEU A 125 -8.89 -2.55 9.00
N GLY A 126 -9.47 -3.45 8.22
CA GLY A 126 -10.37 -3.13 7.13
C GLY A 126 -9.70 -2.42 5.95
N LEU A 127 -8.38 -2.57 5.78
CA LEU A 127 -7.62 -1.93 4.70
C LEU A 127 -7.49 -2.88 3.50
N ALA A 128 -7.52 -2.30 2.30
CA ALA A 128 -7.54 -3.07 1.05
C ALA A 128 -6.16 -3.41 0.49
N VAL A 129 -5.17 -2.55 0.73
CA VAL A 129 -3.84 -2.66 0.12
C VAL A 129 -2.73 -2.36 1.12
N ASN A 130 -1.70 -3.20 1.11
CA ASN A 130 -0.41 -2.89 1.71
C ASN A 130 0.54 -2.34 0.64
N LEU A 131 1.14 -1.17 0.87
CA LEU A 131 2.18 -0.59 0.02
C LEU A 131 3.53 -1.30 0.27
N ALA A 132 3.55 -2.59 0.01
CA ALA A 132 4.66 -3.54 0.11
C ALA A 132 4.40 -4.70 -0.87
N PRO A 133 5.44 -5.46 -1.26
CA PRO A 133 6.81 -5.50 -0.77
C PRO A 133 7.73 -4.42 -1.36
N VAL A 134 8.86 -4.18 -0.67
CA VAL A 134 10.01 -3.48 -1.22
C VAL A 134 10.74 -4.42 -2.18
N CYS A 135 10.82 -4.01 -3.45
CA CYS A 135 11.46 -4.78 -4.53
C CYS A 135 12.82 -4.17 -4.94
N ASP A 136 13.29 -3.19 -4.19
CA ASP A 136 14.59 -2.56 -4.44
C ASP A 136 15.72 -3.56 -4.19
N VAL A 137 16.66 -3.63 -5.13
CA VAL A 137 17.90 -4.43 -4.99
C VAL A 137 18.96 -3.53 -4.37
N ASN A 138 19.33 -3.80 -3.11
CA ASN A 138 20.20 -2.92 -2.32
C ASN A 138 21.67 -3.10 -2.68
N THR A 139 22.06 -2.70 -3.89
CA THR A 139 23.44 -2.82 -4.40
C THR A 139 24.38 -1.75 -3.86
N ASN A 140 23.85 -0.64 -3.36
CA ASN A 140 24.63 0.37 -2.67
C ASN A 140 24.55 0.16 -1.14
N PRO A 141 25.61 -0.29 -0.47
CA PRO A 141 25.61 -0.51 0.98
C PRO A 141 25.42 0.78 1.77
N ASP A 142 25.75 1.94 1.20
CA ASP A 142 25.59 3.26 1.82
C ASP A 142 24.24 3.91 1.51
N ASN A 143 23.30 3.15 0.94
CA ASN A 143 21.96 3.67 0.65
C ASN A 143 21.23 4.09 1.94
N PRO A 144 20.84 5.39 2.06
CA PRO A 144 20.29 5.92 3.31
C PRO A 144 18.82 5.55 3.56
N VAL A 145 18.14 4.94 2.58
CA VAL A 145 16.68 4.74 2.61
C VAL A 145 16.27 3.28 2.60
N ILE A 146 16.89 2.47 1.76
CA ILE A 146 16.48 1.08 1.52
C ILE A 146 17.07 0.15 2.59
N GLY A 147 18.36 -0.11 2.57
CA GLY A 147 19.05 -0.86 3.61
C GLY A 147 18.31 -2.12 4.07
N PHE A 148 17.92 -2.17 5.35
CA PHE A 148 17.23 -3.30 5.99
C PHE A 148 15.83 -3.59 5.42
N ARG A 149 15.27 -2.67 4.65
CA ARG A 149 13.96 -2.82 4.00
C ARG A 149 14.01 -3.73 2.77
N ALA A 150 15.21 -3.97 2.17
CA ALA A 150 15.39 -4.86 1.03
C ALA A 150 15.58 -6.31 1.46
N PHE A 151 15.16 -7.25 0.62
CA PHE A 151 15.47 -8.68 0.78
C PHE A 151 16.94 -9.02 0.51
N GLY A 152 17.71 -8.09 -0.07
CA GLY A 152 19.13 -8.22 -0.31
C GLY A 152 19.62 -7.41 -1.49
N ASP A 153 20.82 -7.76 -1.96
CA ASP A 153 21.57 -7.14 -3.05
C ASP A 153 21.59 -7.97 -4.35
N ASN A 154 20.92 -9.13 -4.33
CA ASN A 154 20.84 -10.05 -5.47
C ASN A 154 19.45 -9.99 -6.10
N VAL A 155 19.39 -9.72 -7.41
CA VAL A 155 18.14 -9.55 -8.19
C VAL A 155 17.22 -10.77 -8.07
N GLN A 156 17.80 -12.00 -8.20
CA GLN A 156 16.99 -13.22 -8.14
C GLN A 156 16.38 -13.43 -6.77
N LYS A 157 17.17 -13.24 -5.70
CA LYS A 157 16.70 -13.34 -4.32
C LYS A 157 15.58 -12.35 -4.06
N VAL A 158 15.77 -11.08 -4.42
CA VAL A 158 14.74 -10.02 -4.24
C VAL A 158 13.46 -10.38 -5.00
N SER A 159 13.58 -10.83 -6.25
CA SER A 159 12.45 -11.24 -7.08
C SER A 159 11.65 -12.40 -6.46
N ASP A 160 12.35 -13.46 -6.03
CA ASP A 160 11.70 -14.64 -5.48
C ASP A 160 11.01 -14.33 -4.14
N PHE A 161 11.68 -13.60 -3.26
CA PHE A 161 11.18 -13.27 -1.92
C PHE A 161 10.04 -12.25 -2.00
N ALA A 162 10.18 -11.19 -2.79
CA ALA A 162 9.13 -10.20 -2.98
C ALA A 162 7.87 -10.81 -3.62
N SER A 163 8.07 -11.73 -4.59
CA SER A 163 6.96 -12.46 -5.20
C SER A 163 6.22 -13.35 -4.20
N ALA A 164 6.95 -14.05 -3.32
CA ALA A 164 6.38 -14.89 -2.29
C ALA A 164 5.63 -14.05 -1.23
N TYR A 165 6.23 -12.96 -0.78
CA TYR A 165 5.60 -12.01 0.15
C TYR A 165 4.29 -11.44 -0.41
N ALA A 166 4.29 -10.99 -1.68
CA ALA A 166 3.09 -10.48 -2.35
C ALA A 166 2.00 -11.56 -2.49
N LYS A 167 2.38 -12.82 -2.75
CA LYS A 167 1.44 -13.96 -2.75
C LYS A 167 0.85 -14.19 -1.35
N GLY A 168 1.64 -14.04 -0.29
CA GLY A 168 1.17 -14.12 1.09
C GLY A 168 0.11 -13.06 1.40
N LEU A 169 0.38 -11.77 1.09
CA LEU A 169 -0.59 -10.69 1.22
C LEU A 169 -1.90 -10.99 0.48
N LYS A 170 -1.78 -11.42 -0.77
CA LYS A 170 -2.95 -11.76 -1.60
C LYS A 170 -3.75 -12.94 -1.03
N ALA A 171 -3.08 -13.94 -0.48
CA ALA A 171 -3.75 -15.10 0.15
C ALA A 171 -4.54 -14.71 1.40
N ALA A 172 -4.14 -13.63 2.08
CA ALA A 172 -4.88 -13.04 3.21
C ALA A 172 -5.98 -12.05 2.77
N GLY A 173 -6.21 -11.87 1.46
CA GLY A 173 -7.24 -10.98 0.93
C GLY A 173 -6.79 -9.53 0.70
N VAL A 174 -5.51 -9.21 0.89
CA VAL A 174 -4.95 -7.85 0.78
C VAL A 174 -4.16 -7.68 -0.51
N GLY A 175 -4.37 -6.56 -1.18
CA GLY A 175 -3.58 -6.16 -2.34
C GLY A 175 -2.14 -5.84 -1.97
N ALA A 176 -1.20 -6.18 -2.86
CA ALA A 176 0.21 -5.86 -2.73
C ALA A 176 0.62 -4.78 -3.74
N CYS A 177 1.53 -3.90 -3.34
CA CYS A 177 2.09 -2.85 -4.19
C CYS A 177 3.61 -2.91 -4.15
N ALA A 178 4.21 -3.44 -5.21
CA ALA A 178 5.67 -3.50 -5.38
C ALA A 178 6.26 -2.08 -5.51
N LYS A 179 7.32 -1.78 -4.73
CA LYS A 179 7.95 -0.46 -4.70
C LYS A 179 9.46 -0.58 -4.54
N HIS A 180 10.25 0.41 -4.96
CA HIS A 180 9.91 1.73 -5.47
C HIS A 180 10.31 1.85 -6.94
N PHE A 181 9.37 1.82 -7.85
CA PHE A 181 9.68 1.94 -9.28
C PHE A 181 10.36 3.29 -9.60
N PRO A 182 11.40 3.34 -10.44
CA PRO A 182 12.00 2.24 -11.22
C PRO A 182 13.09 1.46 -10.46
N GLY A 183 13.35 1.75 -9.20
CA GLY A 183 14.33 1.18 -8.31
C GLY A 183 15.07 2.26 -7.52
N HIS A 184 15.29 2.01 -6.22
CA HIS A 184 15.92 2.96 -5.29
C HIS A 184 17.15 2.35 -4.59
N GLY A 185 17.43 1.06 -4.81
CA GLY A 185 18.42 0.31 -4.03
C GLY A 185 19.89 0.66 -4.29
N ASP A 186 20.19 1.29 -5.42
CA ASP A 186 21.54 1.73 -5.82
C ASP A 186 21.79 3.24 -5.65
N THR A 187 20.76 4.00 -5.26
CA THR A 187 20.88 5.45 -5.11
C THR A 187 21.61 5.83 -3.81
N SER A 188 22.22 7.03 -3.80
CA SER A 188 22.94 7.58 -2.65
C SER A 188 22.24 8.77 -2.01
N VAL A 189 21.08 9.17 -2.53
CA VAL A 189 20.30 10.32 -2.07
C VAL A 189 18.92 9.86 -1.62
N ASP A 190 18.51 10.30 -0.43
CA ASP A 190 17.14 10.12 0.05
C ASP A 190 16.17 10.96 -0.78
N SER A 191 15.20 10.32 -1.41
CA SER A 191 14.18 10.99 -2.25
C SER A 191 13.32 12.02 -1.50
N HIS A 192 13.28 11.98 -0.17
CA HIS A 192 12.63 13.01 0.66
C HIS A 192 13.50 14.26 0.86
N LYS A 193 14.78 14.18 0.55
CA LYS A 193 15.77 15.27 0.77
C LYS A 193 16.32 15.83 -0.53
N GLY A 194 16.24 15.08 -1.63
CA GLY A 194 16.78 15.48 -2.92
C GLY A 194 16.30 14.56 -4.04
N LEU A 195 16.70 14.85 -5.28
CA LEU A 195 16.39 14.03 -6.43
C LEU A 195 17.42 12.89 -6.58
N PRO A 196 17.09 11.64 -6.29
CA PRO A 196 17.97 10.52 -6.59
C PRO A 196 18.04 10.28 -8.09
N VAL A 197 19.19 9.88 -8.58
CA VAL A 197 19.40 9.56 -9.99
C VAL A 197 19.72 8.07 -10.11
N VAL A 198 18.95 7.37 -10.95
CA VAL A 198 19.25 6.00 -11.37
C VAL A 198 19.98 6.08 -12.71
N ALA A 199 21.25 5.71 -12.70
CA ALA A 199 22.17 5.89 -13.84
C ALA A 199 22.24 4.63 -14.75
N HIS A 200 21.18 3.82 -14.77
CA HIS A 200 21.11 2.62 -15.60
C HIS A 200 20.30 2.83 -16.87
N ASP A 201 20.81 2.30 -17.97
CA ASP A 201 20.07 2.23 -19.22
C ASP A 201 19.01 1.10 -19.17
N ARG A 202 18.04 1.16 -20.10
CA ARG A 202 17.18 0.02 -20.39
C ARG A 202 18.01 -1.03 -21.12
N ALA A 203 18.54 -2.00 -20.41
CA ALA A 203 19.21 -3.16 -20.99
C ALA A 203 18.21 -4.29 -21.23
#